data_ea62af17b95f277a65af7e17fc8ff211
#
_entry.id   ea62af17b95f277a65af7e17fc8ff211
#
_cell.length_a   1.000
_cell.length_b   1.000
_cell.length_c   1.000
_cell.angle_alpha   90.00
_cell.angle_beta   90.00
_cell.angle_gamma   90.00
#
_symmetry.space_group_name_H-M   'P 1'
#
loop_
_entity.id
_entity.type
_entity.pdbx_description
1 polymer ?
#
loop_
_entity_poly.entity_id
_entity_poly.type
_entity_poly.pdbx_seq_one_letter_code
_entity_poly.pdbx_strand_id
1 'polypeptide(L)'
;MSLERRDFLKLTAATAAVTAFGGLGLDLTTVHAAAKLAKLKGSKQTTSVCCYCSVGCGLIVSTGMDGKGRSVNVEGDPDHPISEGSLCPKGASIWQLCENDKRITKVLYRAPNSDKWQVKSYDWALDEIAKRVKKVRDAAFQAKNAKGQEVNRLEAIASVGSAAMDNEECWIYQAMLRALGMTYIEHQARIXHSATVAALAESFGRGAMTNHWNDLKNSDCIFVIGSNPAENHPISFKWIMKA
;
A
#
# COMPACT_ATOMS: atom_id res chain seq x y z
N MET A 1 -3.57 -1.71 -32.81
CA MET A 1 -4.51 -0.82 -33.56
C MET A 1 -4.91 0.29 -32.63
N SER A 2 -4.49 1.52 -32.93
CA SER A 2 -4.88 2.71 -32.18
C SER A 2 -6.24 3.17 -32.68
N LEU A 3 -7.22 3.23 -31.82
CA LEU A 3 -8.53 3.81 -32.13
C LEU A 3 -8.37 5.32 -32.27
N GLU A 4 -8.69 5.83 -33.43
CA GLU A 4 -8.70 7.28 -33.64
C GLU A 4 -9.88 7.92 -32.89
N ARG A 5 -9.74 9.19 -32.50
CA ARG A 5 -10.80 9.97 -31.83
C ARG A 5 -12.13 9.87 -32.55
N ARG A 6 -12.09 9.87 -33.87
CA ARG A 6 -13.26 9.82 -34.73
C ARG A 6 -13.99 8.47 -34.61
N ASP A 7 -13.24 7.38 -34.48
CA ASP A 7 -13.82 6.04 -34.34
C ASP A 7 -14.40 5.84 -32.94
N PHE A 8 -13.77 6.43 -31.93
CA PHE A 8 -14.30 6.45 -30.57
C PHE A 8 -15.65 7.18 -30.52
N LEU A 9 -15.72 8.35 -31.18
CA LEU A 9 -16.98 9.14 -31.23
C LEU A 9 -18.08 8.41 -32.00
N LYS A 10 -17.73 7.72 -33.07
CA LYS A 10 -18.70 6.89 -33.82
C LYS A 10 -19.21 5.74 -32.95
N LEU A 11 -18.32 5.11 -32.18
CA LEU A 11 -18.69 4.00 -31.31
C LEU A 11 -19.59 4.47 -30.17
N THR A 12 -19.28 5.64 -29.58
CA THR A 12 -20.12 6.21 -28.50
C THR A 12 -21.48 6.70 -29.04
N ALA A 13 -21.52 7.26 -30.26
CA ALA A 13 -22.77 7.66 -30.90
C ALA A 13 -23.62 6.43 -31.22
N ALA A 14 -23.03 5.35 -31.70
CA ALA A 14 -23.71 4.09 -31.95
C ALA A 14 -24.24 3.47 -30.65
N THR A 15 -23.46 3.54 -29.57
CA THR A 15 -23.90 3.07 -28.25
C THR A 15 -25.07 3.90 -27.72
N ALA A 16 -25.00 5.23 -27.88
CA ALA A 16 -26.09 6.12 -27.47
C ALA A 16 -27.34 5.88 -28.27
N ALA A 17 -27.22 5.61 -29.58
CA ALA A 17 -28.35 5.25 -30.44
C ALA A 17 -28.98 3.92 -29.98
N VAL A 18 -28.15 2.92 -29.63
CA VAL A 18 -28.64 1.62 -29.13
C VAL A 18 -29.32 1.77 -27.77
N THR A 19 -28.84 2.66 -26.89
CA THR A 19 -29.52 2.93 -25.61
C THR A 19 -30.82 3.71 -25.82
N ALA A 20 -30.88 4.61 -26.82
CA ALA A 20 -32.11 5.33 -27.16
C ALA A 20 -33.17 4.39 -27.76
N PHE A 21 -32.70 3.31 -28.40
CA PHE A 21 -33.59 2.27 -28.97
C PHE A 21 -33.69 1.06 -28.01
N GLY A 22 -33.47 1.26 -26.73
CA GLY A 22 -33.50 0.21 -25.69
C GLY A 22 -34.84 -0.47 -25.50
N GLY A 23 -35.88 -0.02 -26.26
CA GLY A 23 -37.14 -0.73 -26.36
C GLY A 23 -37.10 -2.00 -27.24
N LEU A 24 -35.90 -2.34 -27.77
CA LEU A 24 -35.70 -3.53 -28.58
C LEU A 24 -35.22 -4.76 -27.82
N GLY A 25 -35.12 -4.66 -26.47
CA GLY A 25 -34.81 -5.80 -25.62
C GLY A 25 -33.36 -6.31 -25.70
N LEU A 26 -32.45 -5.46 -26.17
CA LEU A 26 -31.02 -5.82 -26.24
C LEU A 26 -30.35 -5.54 -24.91
N ASP A 27 -30.04 -6.59 -24.16
CA ASP A 27 -29.30 -6.49 -22.90
C ASP A 27 -27.80 -6.34 -23.20
N LEU A 28 -27.29 -5.11 -23.12
CA LEU A 28 -25.90 -4.80 -23.39
C LEU A 28 -24.97 -5.13 -22.19
N THR A 29 -25.56 -5.44 -21.04
CA THR A 29 -24.75 -5.80 -19.87
C THR A 29 -23.88 -7.04 -20.14
N THR A 30 -24.42 -7.99 -20.88
CA THR A 30 -23.70 -9.21 -21.28
C THR A 30 -22.54 -8.92 -22.22
N VAL A 31 -22.68 -7.92 -23.11
CA VAL A 31 -21.61 -7.55 -24.05
C VAL A 31 -20.47 -6.88 -23.30
N HIS A 32 -20.75 -5.97 -22.38
CA HIS A 32 -19.73 -5.33 -21.57
C HIS A 32 -19.03 -6.33 -20.65
N ALA A 33 -19.80 -7.24 -20.04
CA ALA A 33 -19.24 -8.30 -19.19
C ALA A 33 -18.36 -9.25 -20.02
N ALA A 34 -18.81 -9.63 -21.20
CA ALA A 34 -18.04 -10.52 -22.08
C ALA A 34 -16.73 -9.86 -22.57
N ALA A 35 -16.77 -8.57 -22.90
CA ALA A 35 -15.58 -7.83 -23.33
C ALA A 35 -14.57 -7.72 -22.18
N LYS A 36 -15.03 -7.45 -20.97
CA LYS A 36 -14.19 -7.40 -19.77
C LYS A 36 -13.59 -8.77 -19.47
N LEU A 37 -14.42 -9.81 -19.52
CA LEU A 37 -13.99 -11.19 -19.29
C LEU A 37 -12.98 -11.64 -20.34
N ALA A 38 -13.17 -11.24 -21.60
CA ALA A 38 -12.23 -11.59 -22.68
C ALA A 38 -10.85 -10.99 -22.43
N LYS A 39 -10.80 -9.75 -21.94
CA LYS A 39 -9.55 -9.06 -21.64
C LYS A 39 -8.79 -9.71 -20.48
N LEU A 40 -9.52 -10.25 -19.52
CA LEU A 40 -8.94 -10.85 -18.30
C LEU A 40 -8.97 -12.38 -18.31
N LYS A 41 -9.39 -12.99 -19.42
CA LYS A 41 -9.50 -14.44 -19.53
C LYS A 41 -8.15 -15.10 -19.27
N GLY A 42 -8.15 -16.06 -18.35
CA GLY A 42 -6.94 -16.78 -17.96
C GLY A 42 -6.11 -16.10 -16.89
N SER A 43 -6.51 -14.91 -16.44
CA SER A 43 -5.80 -14.26 -15.32
C SER A 43 -6.25 -14.82 -13.97
N LYS A 44 -5.33 -14.81 -13.01
CA LYS A 44 -5.64 -15.03 -11.60
C LYS A 44 -5.91 -13.67 -10.97
N GLN A 45 -7.01 -13.54 -10.25
CA GLN A 45 -7.35 -12.30 -9.54
C GLN A 45 -7.06 -12.46 -8.05
N THR A 46 -6.45 -11.45 -7.47
CA THR A 46 -6.10 -11.42 -6.04
C THR A 46 -6.44 -10.02 -5.50
N THR A 47 -7.09 -9.97 -4.34
CA THR A 47 -7.36 -8.71 -3.67
C THR A 47 -6.10 -8.18 -3.00
N SER A 48 -5.98 -6.85 -2.92
CA SER A 48 -4.86 -6.18 -2.28
C SER A 48 -5.30 -4.78 -1.84
N VAL A 49 -4.37 -4.02 -1.27
CA VAL A 49 -4.63 -2.65 -0.80
C VAL A 49 -3.59 -1.72 -1.42
N CYS A 50 -4.05 -0.55 -1.82
CA CYS A 50 -3.19 0.47 -2.43
C CYS A 50 -2.20 1.03 -1.40
N CYS A 51 -0.92 1.12 -1.79
CA CYS A 51 0.17 1.56 -0.90
C CYS A 51 0.40 3.07 -0.89
N TYR A 52 -0.29 3.86 -1.72
CA TYR A 52 0.09 5.25 -1.96
C TYR A 52 -0.34 6.23 -0.87
N CYS A 53 -1.52 6.04 -0.29
CA CYS A 53 -1.97 6.96 0.76
C CYS A 53 -2.84 6.25 1.79
N SER A 54 -3.13 6.96 2.88
CA SER A 54 -3.85 6.39 4.03
C SER A 54 -5.32 6.06 3.77
N VAL A 55 -5.86 6.37 2.59
CA VAL A 55 -7.23 5.93 2.24
C VAL A 55 -7.30 4.41 2.20
N GLY A 56 -6.24 3.75 1.73
CA GLY A 56 -6.17 2.29 1.70
C GLY A 56 -7.19 1.66 0.77
N CYS A 57 -7.31 2.20 -0.45
CA CYS A 57 -8.27 1.70 -1.44
C CYS A 57 -8.06 0.23 -1.75
N GLY A 58 -9.15 -0.53 -1.83
CA GLY A 58 -9.11 -1.94 -2.22
C GLY A 58 -8.81 -2.11 -3.71
N LEU A 59 -8.01 -3.10 -4.02
CA LEU A 59 -7.56 -3.42 -5.38
C LEU A 59 -7.91 -4.85 -5.73
N ILE A 60 -8.24 -5.08 -7.00
CA ILE A 60 -8.24 -6.41 -7.62
C ILE A 60 -7.10 -6.42 -8.63
N VAL A 61 -6.09 -7.22 -8.37
CA VAL A 61 -4.91 -7.37 -9.22
C VAL A 61 -5.07 -8.63 -10.07
N SER A 62 -5.00 -8.46 -11.39
CA SER A 62 -5.05 -9.56 -12.35
C SER A 62 -3.64 -9.89 -12.84
N THR A 63 -3.25 -11.15 -12.70
CA THR A 63 -1.90 -11.62 -13.05
C THR A 63 -1.98 -12.83 -13.97
N GLY A 64 -0.88 -13.11 -14.67
CA GLY A 64 -0.68 -14.36 -15.40
C GLY A 64 -1.20 -14.40 -16.82
N MET A 65 -1.81 -13.32 -17.33
CA MET A 65 -2.33 -13.31 -18.71
C MET A 65 -1.24 -13.44 -19.77
N ASP A 66 -0.04 -13.01 -19.45
CA ASP A 66 1.12 -13.07 -20.34
C ASP A 66 1.87 -14.41 -20.26
N GLY A 67 1.38 -15.34 -19.46
CA GLY A 67 2.03 -16.63 -19.20
C GLY A 67 3.27 -16.54 -18.30
N LYS A 68 3.63 -15.35 -17.83
CA LYS A 68 4.81 -15.11 -17.00
C LYS A 68 4.47 -14.74 -15.56
N GLY A 69 3.20 -14.72 -15.23
CA GLY A 69 2.74 -14.40 -13.88
C GLY A 69 2.78 -12.92 -13.52
N ARG A 70 3.07 -12.06 -14.48
CA ARG A 70 3.16 -10.62 -14.24
C ARG A 70 1.78 -10.00 -14.00
N SER A 71 1.77 -8.88 -13.29
CA SER A 71 0.57 -8.06 -13.12
C SER A 71 0.24 -7.38 -14.45
N VAL A 72 -0.98 -7.56 -14.93
CA VAL A 72 -1.40 -7.04 -16.24
C VAL A 72 -2.55 -6.06 -16.13
N ASN A 73 -3.22 -6.01 -14.99
CA ASN A 73 -4.33 -5.08 -14.78
C ASN A 73 -4.58 -4.90 -13.29
N VAL A 74 -4.99 -3.70 -12.90
CA VAL A 74 -5.45 -3.39 -11.55
C VAL A 74 -6.74 -2.60 -11.65
N GLU A 75 -7.75 -3.02 -10.89
CA GLU A 75 -9.03 -2.36 -10.78
C GLU A 75 -9.38 -2.15 -9.31
N GLY A 76 -10.27 -1.21 -9.04
CA GLY A 76 -10.80 -1.04 -7.69
C GLY A 76 -11.72 -2.18 -7.31
N ASP A 77 -11.61 -2.60 -6.06
CA ASP A 77 -12.45 -3.66 -5.50
C ASP A 77 -13.83 -3.07 -5.12
N PRO A 78 -14.91 -3.47 -5.80
CA PRO A 78 -16.24 -2.91 -5.50
C PRO A 78 -16.76 -3.31 -4.11
N ASP A 79 -16.24 -4.39 -3.54
CA ASP A 79 -16.66 -4.86 -2.22
C ASP A 79 -15.89 -4.18 -1.08
N HIS A 80 -14.87 -3.37 -1.42
CA HIS A 80 -14.07 -2.68 -0.41
C HIS A 80 -14.88 -1.52 0.22
N PRO A 81 -14.99 -1.47 1.57
CA PRO A 81 -15.90 -0.53 2.23
C PRO A 81 -15.56 0.95 2.07
N ILE A 82 -14.32 1.29 1.80
CA ILE A 82 -13.90 2.70 1.66
C ILE A 82 -13.96 3.15 0.21
N SER A 83 -13.33 2.41 -0.70
CA SER A 83 -13.19 2.81 -2.10
C SER A 83 -14.40 2.45 -2.97
N GLU A 84 -15.10 1.36 -2.64
CA GLU A 84 -16.29 0.91 -3.39
C GLU A 84 -16.01 0.86 -4.91
N GLY A 85 -14.86 0.28 -5.27
CA GLY A 85 -14.46 0.15 -6.68
C GLY A 85 -13.79 1.39 -7.28
N SER A 86 -13.72 2.49 -6.55
CA SER A 86 -13.10 3.73 -7.05
C SER A 86 -11.59 3.70 -6.86
N LEU A 87 -10.86 4.18 -7.86
CA LEU A 87 -9.40 4.39 -7.76
C LEU A 87 -9.03 5.74 -8.36
N CYS A 88 -8.07 6.40 -7.76
CA CYS A 88 -7.41 7.54 -8.37
C CYS A 88 -6.35 7.06 -9.38
N PRO A 89 -5.80 7.94 -10.22
CA PRO A 89 -4.81 7.51 -11.22
C PRO A 89 -3.61 6.76 -10.63
N LYS A 90 -3.18 7.08 -9.41
CA LYS A 90 -2.07 6.38 -8.75
C LYS A 90 -2.42 4.90 -8.50
N GLY A 91 -3.58 4.66 -7.89
CA GLY A 91 -4.06 3.30 -7.61
C GLY A 91 -4.27 2.50 -8.89
N ALA A 92 -4.85 3.12 -9.91
CA ALA A 92 -5.11 2.47 -11.19
C ALA A 92 -3.83 2.08 -11.93
N SER A 93 -2.73 2.82 -11.70
CA SER A 93 -1.44 2.56 -12.36
C SER A 93 -0.43 1.80 -11.49
N ILE A 94 -0.86 1.29 -10.34
CA ILE A 94 0.07 0.68 -9.37
C ILE A 94 0.81 -0.55 -9.94
N TRP A 95 0.21 -1.24 -10.93
CA TRP A 95 0.87 -2.36 -11.60
C TRP A 95 2.21 -1.95 -12.21
N GLN A 96 2.35 -0.69 -12.66
CA GLN A 96 3.58 -0.16 -13.22
C GLN A 96 4.70 -0.07 -12.17
N LEU A 97 4.35 0.07 -10.91
CA LEU A 97 5.33 0.03 -9.82
C LEU A 97 5.91 -1.38 -9.68
N CYS A 98 5.04 -2.40 -9.77
CA CYS A 98 5.44 -3.80 -9.63
C CYS A 98 6.28 -4.29 -10.83
N GLU A 99 5.93 -3.83 -12.03
CA GLU A 99 6.54 -4.30 -13.28
C GLU A 99 7.64 -3.36 -13.82
N ASN A 100 8.10 -2.43 -13.01
CA ASN A 100 9.11 -1.44 -13.41
C ASN A 100 10.48 -2.12 -13.57
N ASP A 101 11.11 -1.88 -14.72
CA ASP A 101 12.45 -2.44 -15.04
C ASP A 101 13.53 -1.94 -14.06
N LYS A 102 13.31 -0.79 -13.43
CA LYS A 102 14.26 -0.22 -12.47
C LYS A 102 14.08 -0.76 -11.06
N ARG A 103 13.06 -1.60 -10.84
CA ARG A 103 12.80 -2.19 -9.54
C ARG A 103 13.94 -3.14 -9.14
N ILE A 104 14.49 -2.96 -7.94
CA ILE A 104 15.53 -3.84 -7.41
C ILE A 104 14.87 -5.17 -7.01
N THR A 105 15.23 -6.23 -7.71
CA THR A 105 14.66 -7.58 -7.51
C THR A 105 15.67 -8.56 -6.92
N LYS A 106 16.90 -8.11 -6.66
CA LYS A 106 17.98 -8.96 -6.14
C LYS A 106 18.69 -8.23 -5.00
N VAL A 107 19.28 -9.01 -4.10
CA VAL A 107 20.11 -8.45 -3.04
C VAL A 107 21.36 -7.85 -3.63
N LEU A 108 21.64 -6.60 -3.30
CA LEU A 108 22.86 -5.92 -3.70
C LEU A 108 23.72 -5.69 -2.45
N TYR A 109 24.92 -6.20 -2.48
CA TYR A 109 25.89 -6.07 -1.39
C TYR A 109 27.11 -5.29 -1.87
N ARG A 110 27.55 -4.35 -1.05
CA ARG A 110 28.79 -3.62 -1.29
C ARG A 110 29.72 -3.84 -0.09
N ALA A 111 30.87 -4.44 -0.34
CA ALA A 111 31.86 -4.72 0.70
C ALA A 111 32.43 -3.42 1.26
N PRO A 112 32.92 -3.40 2.52
CA PRO A 112 33.60 -2.23 3.07
C PRO A 112 34.72 -1.75 2.16
N ASN A 113 34.81 -0.45 1.96
CA ASN A 113 35.83 0.22 1.13
C ASN A 113 35.76 -0.15 -0.36
N SER A 114 34.66 -0.77 -0.83
CA SER A 114 34.45 -1.12 -2.23
C SER A 114 33.54 -0.09 -2.91
N ASP A 115 33.78 0.21 -4.17
CA ASP A 115 32.93 1.04 -5.02
C ASP A 115 31.95 0.19 -5.85
N LYS A 116 32.02 -1.14 -5.74
CA LYS A 116 31.28 -2.06 -6.60
C LYS A 116 30.19 -2.81 -5.84
N TRP A 117 29.01 -2.86 -6.46
CA TRP A 117 27.88 -3.65 -5.95
C TRP A 117 27.97 -5.08 -6.51
N GLN A 118 27.69 -6.04 -5.66
CA GLN A 118 27.66 -7.47 -6.01
C GLN A 118 26.26 -8.00 -5.78
N VAL A 119 25.77 -8.77 -6.72
CA VAL A 119 24.49 -9.47 -6.57
C VAL A 119 24.74 -10.71 -5.68
N LYS A 120 23.91 -10.87 -4.66
CA LYS A 120 23.96 -12.00 -3.73
C LYS A 120 22.62 -12.72 -3.71
N SER A 121 22.61 -13.97 -3.28
CA SER A 121 21.35 -14.69 -3.06
C SER A 121 20.65 -14.18 -1.81
N TYR A 122 19.35 -14.41 -1.74
CA TYR A 122 18.55 -14.03 -0.58
C TYR A 122 19.00 -14.79 0.68
N ASP A 123 19.27 -16.10 0.52
CA ASP A 123 19.74 -16.94 1.63
C ASP A 123 21.08 -16.42 2.20
N TRP A 124 22.00 -16.08 1.30
CA TRP A 124 23.28 -15.48 1.73
C TRP A 124 23.04 -14.22 2.57
N ALA A 125 22.12 -13.38 2.12
CA ALA A 125 21.82 -12.12 2.81
C ALA A 125 21.25 -12.37 4.22
N LEU A 126 20.30 -13.30 4.32
CA LEU A 126 19.70 -13.66 5.60
C LEU A 126 20.75 -14.20 6.58
N ASP A 127 21.62 -15.10 6.12
CA ASP A 127 22.69 -15.65 6.93
C ASP A 127 23.64 -14.56 7.41
N GLU A 128 24.04 -13.66 6.53
CA GLU A 128 24.98 -12.60 6.84
C GLU A 128 24.39 -11.59 7.84
N ILE A 129 23.10 -11.25 7.66
CA ILE A 129 22.41 -10.38 8.60
C ILE A 129 22.30 -11.06 9.97
N ALA A 130 21.89 -12.32 9.99
CA ALA A 130 21.74 -13.09 11.23
C ALA A 130 23.07 -13.19 12.01
N LYS A 131 24.16 -13.47 11.29
CA LYS A 131 25.52 -13.53 11.89
C LYS A 131 25.90 -12.19 12.51
N ARG A 132 25.66 -11.10 11.82
CA ARG A 132 25.99 -9.74 12.30
C ARG A 132 25.15 -9.37 13.53
N VAL A 133 23.83 -9.61 13.46
CA VAL A 133 22.92 -9.34 14.57
C VAL A 133 23.34 -10.15 15.79
N LYS A 134 23.58 -11.47 15.60
CA LYS A 134 24.02 -12.36 16.68
C LYS A 134 25.34 -11.88 17.30
N LYS A 135 26.33 -11.55 16.48
CA LYS A 135 27.65 -11.08 16.95
C LYS A 135 27.51 -9.84 17.84
N VAL A 136 26.72 -8.85 17.39
CA VAL A 136 26.53 -7.61 18.16
C VAL A 136 25.72 -7.89 19.43
N ARG A 137 24.68 -8.72 19.32
CA ARG A 137 23.83 -9.07 20.46
C ARG A 137 24.64 -9.81 21.53
N ASP A 138 25.42 -10.81 21.15
CA ASP A 138 26.22 -11.60 22.09
C ASP A 138 27.26 -10.70 22.85
N ALA A 139 27.77 -9.69 22.17
CA ALA A 139 28.77 -8.78 22.76
C ALA A 139 28.15 -7.68 23.62
N ALA A 140 26.93 -7.26 23.37
CA ALA A 140 26.34 -6.04 23.95
C ALA A 140 25.05 -6.23 24.74
N PHE A 141 24.49 -7.43 24.78
CA PHE A 141 23.24 -7.70 25.49
C PHE A 141 23.45 -7.56 27.00
N GLN A 142 22.60 -6.79 27.64
CA GLN A 142 22.61 -6.55 29.08
C GLN A 142 21.42 -7.23 29.74
N ALA A 143 21.65 -8.33 30.44
CA ALA A 143 20.60 -8.99 31.22
C ALA A 143 20.21 -8.17 32.44
N LYS A 144 21.22 -7.54 33.09
CA LYS A 144 20.98 -6.71 34.27
C LYS A 144 21.75 -5.37 34.14
N ASN A 145 21.21 -4.35 34.77
CA ASN A 145 21.81 -3.03 34.82
C ASN A 145 22.82 -2.97 36.02
N ALA A 146 23.47 -1.81 36.20
CA ALA A 146 24.44 -1.58 37.27
C ALA A 146 23.86 -1.71 38.69
N LYS A 147 22.53 -1.61 38.82
CA LYS A 147 21.81 -1.75 40.10
C LYS A 147 21.29 -3.18 40.32
N GLY A 148 21.67 -4.14 39.47
CA GLY A 148 21.24 -5.54 39.57
C GLY A 148 19.82 -5.83 39.09
N GLN A 149 19.10 -4.87 38.57
CA GLN A 149 17.75 -5.02 38.08
C GLN A 149 17.78 -5.68 36.69
N GLU A 150 16.85 -6.60 36.45
CA GLU A 150 16.72 -7.26 35.14
C GLU A 150 16.21 -6.25 34.11
N VAL A 151 16.94 -6.10 33.03
CA VAL A 151 16.58 -5.14 31.95
C VAL A 151 16.47 -5.81 30.57
N ASN A 152 17.20 -6.90 30.35
CA ASN A 152 17.15 -7.71 29.12
C ASN A 152 17.16 -6.83 27.86
N ARG A 153 18.13 -5.92 27.73
CA ARG A 153 18.16 -4.90 26.70
C ARG A 153 19.38 -4.99 25.80
N LEU A 154 19.20 -4.52 24.56
CA LEU A 154 20.25 -4.42 23.55
C LEU A 154 20.22 -3.00 22.99
N GLU A 155 21.21 -2.19 23.33
CA GLU A 155 21.31 -0.79 22.90
C GLU A 155 22.27 -0.59 21.71
N ALA A 156 22.97 -1.64 21.29
CA ALA A 156 23.98 -1.55 20.23
C ALA A 156 23.39 -1.71 18.82
N ILE A 157 22.10 -2.00 18.73
CA ILE A 157 21.38 -2.12 17.45
C ILE A 157 20.14 -1.24 17.52
N ALA A 158 19.87 -0.49 16.46
CA ALA A 158 18.66 0.31 16.30
C ALA A 158 17.93 -0.11 15.04
N SER A 159 16.62 0.09 15.04
CA SER A 159 15.76 -0.19 13.91
C SER A 159 15.02 1.09 13.49
N VAL A 160 14.96 1.32 12.18
CA VAL A 160 14.15 2.38 11.60
C VAL A 160 13.15 1.72 10.66
N GLY A 161 11.87 1.78 11.01
CA GLY A 161 10.80 1.14 10.27
C GLY A 161 10.17 2.01 9.20
N SER A 162 9.07 1.52 8.65
CA SER A 162 8.37 2.15 7.53
C SER A 162 6.89 2.37 7.85
N ALA A 163 6.35 3.50 7.37
CA ALA A 163 4.92 3.79 7.43
C ALA A 163 4.13 3.01 6.37
N ALA A 164 4.80 2.42 5.38
CA ALA A 164 4.16 1.67 4.30
C ALA A 164 4.14 0.17 4.60
N MET A 165 3.65 -0.18 5.79
CA MET A 165 3.54 -1.56 6.27
C MET A 165 2.12 -1.80 6.80
N ASP A 166 1.64 -3.02 6.65
CA ASP A 166 0.36 -3.45 7.21
C ASP A 166 0.44 -3.56 8.74
N ASN A 167 -0.71 -3.56 9.40
CA ASN A 167 -0.77 -3.70 10.86
C ASN A 167 -0.09 -4.98 11.33
N GLU A 168 -0.31 -6.08 10.62
CA GLU A 168 0.27 -7.38 10.95
C GLU A 168 1.79 -7.38 10.78
N GLU A 169 2.28 -6.70 9.74
CA GLU A 169 3.72 -6.54 9.51
C GLU A 169 4.35 -5.70 10.62
N CYS A 170 3.71 -4.60 11.01
CA CYS A 170 4.17 -3.75 12.11
C CYS A 170 4.25 -4.54 13.41
N TRP A 171 3.21 -5.34 13.69
CA TRP A 171 3.14 -6.15 14.92
C TRP A 171 4.25 -7.19 14.98
N ILE A 172 4.39 -8.01 13.94
CA ILE A 172 5.39 -9.10 13.94
C ILE A 172 6.81 -8.54 13.93
N TYR A 173 7.03 -7.44 13.19
CA TYR A 173 8.34 -6.79 13.15
C TYR A 173 8.74 -6.28 14.53
N GLN A 174 7.86 -5.53 15.20
CA GLN A 174 8.12 -5.04 16.55
C GLN A 174 8.33 -6.19 17.53
N ALA A 175 7.51 -7.24 17.45
CA ALA A 175 7.64 -8.42 18.32
C ALA A 175 9.02 -9.07 18.16
N MET A 176 9.48 -9.22 16.91
CA MET A 176 10.82 -9.78 16.63
C MET A 176 11.93 -8.91 17.25
N LEU A 177 11.86 -7.60 17.04
CA LEU A 177 12.87 -6.68 17.57
C LEU A 177 12.90 -6.69 19.11
N ARG A 178 11.72 -6.74 19.74
CA ARG A 178 11.59 -6.84 21.19
C ARG A 178 12.15 -8.18 21.71
N ALA A 179 11.91 -9.27 20.98
CA ALA A 179 12.46 -10.59 21.34
C ALA A 179 13.99 -10.60 21.30
N LEU A 180 14.59 -9.78 20.43
CA LEU A 180 16.05 -9.60 20.39
C LEU A 180 16.57 -8.72 21.54
N GLY A 181 15.67 -8.02 22.25
CA GLY A 181 16.01 -7.11 23.35
C GLY A 181 16.24 -5.67 22.92
N MET A 182 15.95 -5.34 21.65
CA MET A 182 16.23 -4.00 21.11
C MET A 182 15.35 -2.95 21.78
N THR A 183 15.99 -1.83 22.15
CA THR A 183 15.31 -0.69 22.78
C THR A 183 15.03 0.44 21.78
N TYR A 184 15.89 0.61 20.78
CA TYR A 184 15.79 1.70 19.81
C TYR A 184 15.01 1.20 18.59
N ILE A 185 13.68 1.37 18.65
CA ILE A 185 12.75 0.98 17.59
C ILE A 185 12.01 2.23 17.18
N GLU A 186 12.31 2.75 16.00
CA GLU A 186 11.77 4.02 15.51
C GLU A 186 11.04 3.85 14.18
N HIS A 187 10.18 4.82 13.89
CA HIS A 187 9.23 4.75 12.78
C HIS A 187 8.83 6.19 12.42
N GLN A 188 8.31 6.39 11.21
CA GLN A 188 7.86 7.72 10.76
C GLN A 188 6.85 8.37 11.72
N ALA A 189 6.03 7.58 12.39
CA ALA A 189 5.05 8.11 13.37
C ALA A 189 5.76 8.85 14.51
N ARG A 190 6.95 8.41 14.93
CA ARG A 190 7.76 9.09 15.94
C ARG A 190 8.49 10.31 15.36
N ILE A 191 9.03 10.16 14.20
CA ILE A 191 9.95 11.12 13.59
C ILE A 191 9.21 12.24 12.87
N UNK A 192 8.34 11.82 12.17
CA UNK A 192 7.72 12.71 11.35
C UNK A 192 6.39 13.10 11.71
N HIS A 193 5.75 12.26 12.10
CA HIS A 193 4.35 12.55 12.46
C HIS A 193 4.20 13.05 13.90
N SER A 194 5.26 13.16 14.62
CA SER A 194 5.27 13.32 16.09
C SER A 194 4.37 14.45 16.61
N ALA A 195 4.37 15.61 15.97
CA ALA A 195 3.57 16.76 16.38
C ALA A 195 2.07 16.42 16.29
N THR A 196 1.62 15.84 15.19
CA THR A 196 0.23 15.43 14.99
C THR A 196 -0.16 14.30 15.94
N VAL A 197 0.72 13.31 16.12
CA VAL A 197 0.49 12.18 17.02
C VAL A 197 0.30 12.69 18.45
N ALA A 198 1.14 13.61 18.91
CA ALA A 198 1.06 14.19 20.25
C ALA A 198 -0.24 15.02 20.41
N ALA A 199 -0.55 15.88 19.44
CA ALA A 199 -1.74 16.73 19.48
C ALA A 199 -3.03 15.90 19.52
N LEU A 200 -3.11 14.86 18.70
CA LEU A 200 -4.27 13.96 18.68
C LEU A 200 -4.38 13.19 19.99
N ALA A 201 -3.24 12.73 20.53
CA ALA A 201 -3.24 11.99 21.80
C ALA A 201 -3.71 12.85 22.95
N GLU A 202 -3.27 14.10 23.02
CA GLU A 202 -3.69 15.05 24.06
C GLU A 202 -5.17 15.42 23.93
N SER A 203 -5.66 15.61 22.71
CA SER A 203 -7.04 16.05 22.46
C SER A 203 -8.06 14.92 22.53
N PHE A 204 -7.73 13.74 21.98
CA PHE A 204 -8.67 12.63 21.78
C PHE A 204 -8.24 11.33 22.43
N GLY A 205 -7.06 11.30 23.07
CA GLY A 205 -6.53 10.10 23.71
C GLY A 205 -5.94 9.08 22.74
N ARG A 206 -5.79 9.43 21.46
CA ARG A 206 -5.34 8.50 20.43
C ARG A 206 -4.53 9.25 19.36
N GLY A 207 -3.33 8.77 19.05
CA GLY A 207 -2.44 9.41 18.09
C GLY A 207 -2.66 8.97 16.64
N ALA A 208 -3.91 8.87 16.20
CA ALA A 208 -4.27 8.43 14.85
C ALA A 208 -5.61 9.03 14.44
N MET A 209 -6.03 8.84 13.20
CA MET A 209 -7.35 9.23 12.72
C MET A 209 -8.44 8.64 13.61
N THR A 210 -9.37 9.46 14.07
CA THR A 210 -10.37 9.08 15.08
C THR A 210 -11.62 8.45 14.49
N ASN A 211 -11.88 8.64 13.19
CA ASN A 211 -13.10 8.17 12.52
C ASN A 211 -12.74 7.36 11.26
N HIS A 212 -13.70 6.59 10.79
CA HIS A 212 -13.60 5.89 9.51
C HIS A 212 -13.90 6.86 8.36
N TRP A 213 -13.27 6.69 7.21
CA TRP A 213 -13.46 7.57 6.06
C TRP A 213 -14.93 7.73 5.65
N ASN A 214 -15.66 6.61 5.55
CA ASN A 214 -17.05 6.65 5.09
C ASN A 214 -18.01 7.26 6.12
N ASP A 215 -17.57 7.47 7.34
CA ASP A 215 -18.37 8.13 8.37
C ASP A 215 -18.51 9.64 8.11
N LEU A 216 -17.60 10.20 7.32
CA LEU A 216 -17.63 11.63 6.96
C LEU A 216 -18.96 12.03 6.30
N LYS A 217 -19.60 11.12 5.56
CA LYS A 217 -20.87 11.40 4.89
C LYS A 217 -22.02 11.74 5.85
N ASN A 218 -21.86 11.38 7.12
CA ASN A 218 -22.89 11.60 8.15
C ASN A 218 -22.74 12.96 8.83
N SER A 219 -21.78 13.80 8.39
CA SER A 219 -21.52 15.10 8.99
C SER A 219 -22.38 16.19 8.36
N ASP A 220 -22.94 17.06 9.18
CA ASP A 220 -23.70 18.24 8.73
C ASP A 220 -22.77 19.40 8.39
N CYS A 221 -21.54 19.40 8.94
CA CYS A 221 -20.55 20.45 8.71
C CYS A 221 -19.15 19.82 8.71
N ILE A 222 -18.36 20.10 7.68
CA ILE A 222 -17.01 19.57 7.53
C ILE A 222 -16.02 20.73 7.40
N PHE A 223 -15.05 20.77 8.30
CA PHE A 223 -13.95 21.72 8.28
C PHE A 223 -12.72 21.09 7.63
N VAL A 224 -12.21 21.67 6.55
CA VAL A 224 -10.97 21.24 5.90
C VAL A 224 -9.96 22.38 6.05
N ILE A 225 -8.95 22.16 6.88
CA ILE A 225 -7.99 23.21 7.25
C ILE A 225 -6.56 22.72 6.99
N GLY A 226 -5.79 23.46 6.19
CA GLY A 226 -4.37 23.21 5.94
C GLY A 226 -4.06 21.98 5.13
N SER A 227 -5.06 21.31 4.58
CA SER A 227 -4.87 20.09 3.79
C SER A 227 -5.67 20.16 2.48
N ASN A 228 -5.29 19.32 1.52
CA ASN A 228 -6.01 19.20 0.26
C ASN A 228 -6.36 17.73 0.02
N PRO A 229 -7.42 17.22 0.68
CA PRO A 229 -7.77 15.80 0.54
C PRO A 229 -8.19 15.40 -0.87
N ALA A 230 -8.69 16.35 -1.67
CA ALA A 230 -9.03 16.07 -3.08
C ALA A 230 -7.79 15.65 -3.88
N GLU A 231 -6.62 16.17 -3.52
CA GLU A 231 -5.36 15.85 -4.19
C GLU A 231 -4.59 14.74 -3.48
N ASN A 232 -4.49 14.83 -2.15
CA ASN A 232 -3.66 13.91 -1.36
C ASN A 232 -4.35 12.57 -1.06
N HIS A 233 -5.67 12.59 -0.91
CA HIS A 233 -6.48 11.42 -0.55
C HIS A 233 -7.75 11.36 -1.43
N PRO A 234 -7.60 11.29 -2.77
CA PRO A 234 -8.72 11.58 -3.69
C PRO A 234 -9.98 10.75 -3.44
N ILE A 235 -9.82 9.46 -3.13
CA ILE A 235 -10.98 8.57 -3.00
C ILE A 235 -11.75 8.84 -1.69
N SER A 236 -11.09 9.33 -0.64
CA SER A 236 -11.81 9.73 0.57
C SER A 236 -12.67 10.97 0.34
N PHE A 237 -12.29 11.82 -0.62
CA PHE A 237 -13.02 13.07 -0.91
C PHE A 237 -14.46 12.78 -1.36
N LYS A 238 -14.74 11.61 -1.93
CA LYS A 238 -16.12 11.24 -2.30
C LYS A 238 -17.06 11.23 -1.10
N TRP A 239 -16.54 10.89 0.10
CA TRP A 239 -17.34 10.87 1.32
C TRP A 239 -17.67 12.28 1.80
N ILE A 240 -16.73 13.23 1.59
CA ILE A 240 -16.97 14.67 1.83
C ILE A 240 -18.05 15.16 0.85
N MET A 241 -17.93 14.79 -0.42
CA MET A 241 -18.91 15.17 -1.44
C MET A 241 -20.30 14.59 -1.17
N LYS A 242 -20.38 13.38 -0.64
CA LYS A 242 -21.65 12.76 -0.25
C LYS A 242 -22.33 13.53 0.90
N ALA A 243 -21.54 14.06 1.86
CA ALA A 243 -22.07 14.90 2.95
C ALA A 243 -22.62 16.21 2.41
#